data_59a6772caf9654ca45db8c08df557f9b
#
_entry.id   59a6772caf9654ca45db8c08df557f9b
#
_cell.length_a   1.000
_cell.length_b   1.000
_cell.length_c   1.000
_cell.angle_alpha   90.00
_cell.angle_beta   90.00
_cell.angle_gamma   90.00
#
_symmetry.space_group_name_H-M   'P 1'
#
loop_
_entity.id
_entity.type
_entity.pdbx_description
1 polymer ?
#
loop_
_entity_poly.entity_id
_entity_poly.type
_entity_poly.pdbx_seq_one_letter_code
_entity_poly.pdbx_strand_id
1 'polypeptide(L)'
;MHKRHLAAVAVAAATLLATSLPAHAAPAQAVKLRKGLTLYIPIKWVVHRFGDDVQIVTGKCGKPMGWGTPECDAFYVLGPSSIKRGAEGFGPYTGKRPFYTASDVQPCPFNRKWGEAIGPKVTRGLRQVGAGHKAAYNAWKSECVKYSGSTTKVLLRFTQREWYLPQSKILIVDQWNTPGLADTLKHADWT
;
A
#
# COMPACT_ATOMS: atom_id res chain seq x y z
N MET A 1 20.74 -80.96 7.06
CA MET A 1 20.69 -80.02 5.87
C MET A 1 19.40 -79.29 5.87
N HIS A 2 19.40 -78.02 6.35
CA HIS A 2 18.18 -77.17 6.43
C HIS A 2 18.24 -76.10 5.34
N LYS A 3 17.34 -76.16 4.36
CA LYS A 3 17.18 -75.15 3.33
C LYS A 3 16.28 -74.02 3.88
N ARG A 4 16.86 -72.83 4.02
CA ARG A 4 16.11 -71.60 4.33
C ARG A 4 15.64 -70.94 3.04
N HIS A 5 14.33 -70.83 2.84
CA HIS A 5 13.73 -70.04 1.76
C HIS A 5 13.64 -68.59 2.22
N LEU A 6 14.28 -67.66 1.50
CA LEU A 6 14.18 -66.23 1.66
C LEU A 6 13.02 -65.76 0.73
N ALA A 7 11.97 -65.25 1.33
CA ALA A 7 10.88 -64.58 0.63
C ALA A 7 11.24 -63.08 0.47
N ALA A 8 11.33 -62.61 -0.77
CA ALA A 8 11.55 -61.21 -1.10
C ALA A 8 10.19 -60.49 -1.12
N VAL A 9 10.00 -59.52 -0.24
CA VAL A 9 8.82 -58.61 -0.24
C VAL A 9 9.13 -57.41 -1.09
N ALA A 10 8.47 -57.28 -2.23
CA ALA A 10 8.52 -56.09 -3.09
C ALA A 10 7.55 -55.05 -2.56
N VAL A 11 8.07 -53.92 -2.04
CA VAL A 11 7.27 -52.73 -1.64
C VAL A 11 7.10 -51.84 -2.88
N ALA A 12 5.90 -51.80 -3.42
CA ALA A 12 5.53 -50.86 -4.48
C ALA A 12 5.25 -49.47 -3.88
N ALA A 13 6.15 -48.51 -4.11
CA ALA A 13 5.94 -47.12 -3.75
C ALA A 13 5.04 -46.44 -4.79
N ALA A 14 3.78 -46.18 -4.42
CA ALA A 14 2.85 -45.37 -5.23
C ALA A 14 3.19 -43.88 -5.05
N THR A 15 3.82 -43.25 -6.04
CA THR A 15 4.05 -41.80 -6.10
C THR A 15 2.72 -41.09 -6.48
N LEU A 16 2.09 -40.46 -5.51
CA LEU A 16 0.97 -39.54 -5.72
C LEU A 16 1.50 -38.27 -6.39
N LEU A 17 1.31 -38.14 -7.69
CA LEU A 17 1.48 -36.89 -8.43
C LEU A 17 0.35 -35.94 -8.02
N ALA A 18 0.63 -35.05 -7.07
CA ALA A 18 -0.27 -33.93 -6.75
C ALA A 18 -0.27 -32.94 -7.92
N THR A 19 -1.27 -33.00 -8.78
CA THR A 19 -1.52 -31.98 -9.80
C THR A 19 -1.95 -30.69 -9.10
N SER A 20 -1.03 -29.72 -9.00
CA SER A 20 -1.37 -28.37 -8.55
C SER A 20 -2.32 -27.74 -9.57
N LEU A 21 -3.58 -27.57 -9.18
CA LEU A 21 -4.55 -26.81 -9.96
C LEU A 21 -4.02 -25.37 -10.13
N PRO A 22 -4.06 -24.77 -11.33
CA PRO A 22 -3.67 -23.39 -11.52
C PRO A 22 -4.56 -22.51 -10.62
N ALA A 23 -3.92 -21.73 -9.72
CA ALA A 23 -4.62 -20.75 -8.92
C ALA A 23 -5.33 -19.78 -9.88
N HIS A 24 -6.65 -19.77 -9.89
CA HIS A 24 -7.42 -18.80 -10.67
C HIS A 24 -7.01 -17.40 -10.17
N ALA A 25 -6.41 -16.60 -11.05
CA ALA A 25 -6.14 -15.21 -10.77
C ALA A 25 -7.45 -14.51 -10.41
N ALA A 26 -7.50 -13.83 -9.26
CA ALA A 26 -8.70 -13.11 -8.85
C ALA A 26 -9.07 -12.07 -9.93
N PRO A 27 -10.37 -11.85 -10.21
CA PRO A 27 -10.80 -10.86 -11.19
C PRO A 27 -10.18 -9.49 -10.89
N ALA A 28 -9.58 -8.87 -11.91
CA ALA A 28 -8.87 -7.60 -11.78
C ALA A 28 -9.44 -6.58 -12.76
N GLN A 29 -9.36 -5.29 -12.38
CA GLN A 29 -9.68 -4.16 -13.25
C GLN A 29 -8.42 -3.32 -13.47
N ALA A 30 -8.28 -2.76 -14.70
CA ALA A 30 -7.19 -1.89 -15.05
C ALA A 30 -7.52 -0.43 -14.69
N VAL A 31 -6.66 0.22 -13.91
CA VAL A 31 -6.78 1.62 -13.53
C VAL A 31 -5.67 2.40 -14.21
N LYS A 32 -6.02 3.12 -15.29
CA LYS A 32 -5.10 4.02 -15.98
C LYS A 32 -4.84 5.27 -15.14
N LEU A 33 -3.59 5.53 -14.88
CA LEU A 33 -3.10 6.68 -14.12
C LEU A 33 -2.31 7.61 -15.04
N ARG A 34 -1.78 8.70 -14.48
CA ARG A 34 -0.98 9.65 -15.26
C ARG A 34 0.34 9.03 -15.78
N LYS A 35 0.88 9.60 -16.85
CA LYS A 35 2.17 9.22 -17.45
C LYS A 35 2.24 7.73 -17.85
N GLY A 36 1.12 7.15 -18.22
CA GLY A 36 1.06 5.79 -18.72
C GLY A 36 1.07 4.68 -17.66
N LEU A 37 1.17 5.02 -16.36
CA LEU A 37 1.07 4.02 -15.31
C LEU A 37 -0.32 3.40 -15.28
N THR A 38 -0.41 2.08 -15.34
CA THR A 38 -1.65 1.31 -15.20
C THR A 38 -1.49 0.30 -14.07
N LEU A 39 -2.41 0.34 -13.11
CA LEU A 39 -2.50 -0.64 -12.03
C LEU A 39 -3.59 -1.67 -12.32
N TYR A 40 -3.32 -2.93 -12.06
CA TYR A 40 -4.31 -4.01 -12.07
C TYR A 40 -4.72 -4.29 -10.64
N ILE A 41 -5.91 -3.84 -10.27
CA ILE A 41 -6.42 -3.96 -8.90
C ILE A 41 -7.60 -4.92 -8.82
N PRO A 42 -7.87 -5.53 -7.65
CA PRO A 42 -9.06 -6.36 -7.46
C PRO A 42 -10.34 -5.62 -7.87
N ILE A 43 -11.25 -6.31 -8.57
CA ILE A 43 -12.50 -5.71 -9.06
C ILE A 43 -13.39 -5.13 -7.93
N LYS A 44 -13.24 -5.64 -6.71
CA LYS A 44 -13.96 -5.16 -5.52
C LYS A 44 -13.46 -3.81 -4.97
N TRP A 45 -12.28 -3.33 -5.42
CA TRP A 45 -11.77 -2.03 -5.01
C TRP A 45 -12.41 -0.94 -5.85
N VAL A 46 -12.73 0.19 -5.23
CA VAL A 46 -13.46 1.28 -5.88
C VAL A 46 -12.53 2.47 -6.12
N VAL A 47 -12.56 3.01 -7.32
CA VAL A 47 -11.68 4.10 -7.75
C VAL A 47 -12.44 5.42 -7.76
N HIS A 48 -11.94 6.39 -7.02
CA HIS A 48 -12.44 7.78 -7.01
C HIS A 48 -11.35 8.73 -7.50
N ARG A 49 -11.72 9.71 -8.34
CA ARG A 49 -10.79 10.69 -8.90
C ARG A 49 -11.10 12.09 -8.39
N PHE A 50 -10.05 12.80 -7.94
CA PHE A 50 -10.10 14.15 -7.40
C PHE A 50 -9.03 15.01 -8.07
N GLY A 51 -9.37 15.62 -9.20
CA GLY A 51 -8.39 16.32 -10.01
C GLY A 51 -7.32 15.36 -10.56
N ASP A 52 -6.06 15.59 -10.19
CA ASP A 52 -4.94 14.74 -10.56
C ASP A 52 -4.61 13.63 -9.54
N ASP A 53 -5.39 13.56 -8.46
CA ASP A 53 -5.30 12.53 -7.43
C ASP A 53 -6.31 11.40 -7.67
N VAL A 54 -5.96 10.20 -7.21
CA VAL A 54 -6.83 9.03 -7.23
C VAL A 54 -6.84 8.39 -5.84
N GLN A 55 -8.03 8.21 -5.27
CA GLN A 55 -8.26 7.43 -4.06
C GLN A 55 -8.77 6.05 -4.47
N ILE A 56 -8.12 5.00 -4.01
CA ILE A 56 -8.54 3.61 -4.26
C ILE A 56 -9.00 3.03 -2.94
N VAL A 57 -10.32 2.89 -2.80
CA VAL A 57 -10.97 2.33 -1.61
C VAL A 57 -10.86 0.81 -1.66
N THR A 58 -10.30 0.23 -0.61
CA THR A 58 -9.98 -1.21 -0.51
C THR A 58 -10.86 -1.96 0.47
N GLY A 59 -11.62 -1.23 1.31
CA GLY A 59 -12.48 -1.79 2.34
C GLY A 59 -13.62 -0.85 2.74
N LYS A 60 -13.83 -0.65 4.03
CA LYS A 60 -14.87 0.25 4.54
C LYS A 60 -14.52 1.69 4.22
N CYS A 61 -15.47 2.44 3.70
CA CYS A 61 -15.37 3.87 3.47
C CYS A 61 -16.77 4.48 3.43
N GLY A 62 -17.02 5.49 4.23
CA GLY A 62 -18.31 6.18 4.21
C GLY A 62 -18.46 7.04 2.96
N LYS A 63 -17.85 8.23 2.97
CA LYS A 63 -17.85 9.18 1.84
C LYS A 63 -16.41 9.46 1.42
N PRO A 64 -15.95 8.96 0.28
CA PRO A 64 -14.63 9.30 -0.27
C PRO A 64 -14.53 10.79 -0.57
N MET A 65 -13.44 11.42 -0.13
CA MET A 65 -13.22 12.88 -0.31
C MET A 65 -11.77 13.19 -0.77
N GLY A 66 -11.03 12.18 -1.22
CA GLY A 66 -9.61 12.30 -1.55
C GLY A 66 -8.70 12.16 -0.34
N TRP A 67 -7.50 12.74 -0.41
CA TRP A 67 -6.51 12.66 0.67
C TRP A 67 -7.05 13.16 2.01
N GLY A 68 -6.70 12.46 3.07
CA GLY A 68 -7.12 12.80 4.42
C GLY A 68 -8.55 12.41 4.77
N THR A 69 -9.25 11.61 3.93
CA THR A 69 -10.55 11.04 4.31
C THR A 69 -10.39 10.10 5.50
N PRO A 70 -10.87 10.45 6.70
CA PRO A 70 -10.77 9.56 7.86
C PRO A 70 -11.77 8.40 7.76
N GLU A 71 -11.47 7.30 8.45
CA GLU A 71 -12.32 6.10 8.53
C GLU A 71 -12.65 5.52 7.13
N CYS A 72 -11.65 5.56 6.24
CA CYS A 72 -11.79 5.10 4.87
C CYS A 72 -10.59 4.23 4.47
N ASP A 73 -10.79 2.92 4.45
CA ASP A 73 -9.76 1.95 4.05
C ASP A 73 -9.36 2.20 2.60
N ALA A 74 -8.29 2.91 2.38
CA ALA A 74 -7.87 3.31 1.05
C ALA A 74 -6.36 3.55 0.99
N PHE A 75 -5.84 3.49 -0.23
CA PHE A 75 -4.56 4.12 -0.55
C PHE A 75 -4.78 5.20 -1.62
N TYR A 76 -3.78 6.04 -1.78
CA TYR A 76 -3.87 7.21 -2.64
C TYR A 76 -2.76 7.20 -3.68
N VAL A 77 -3.10 7.59 -4.92
CA VAL A 77 -2.14 7.91 -5.98
C VAL A 77 -2.25 9.40 -6.22
N LEU A 78 -1.29 10.14 -5.70
CA LEU A 78 -1.29 11.59 -5.65
C LEU A 78 -0.51 12.17 -6.82
N GLY A 79 -1.06 13.22 -7.40
CA GLY A 79 -0.49 13.93 -8.54
C GLY A 79 0.30 15.19 -8.17
N PRO A 80 0.66 16.01 -9.17
CA PRO A 80 1.47 17.22 -8.97
C PRO A 80 0.88 18.21 -7.98
N SER A 81 -0.43 18.37 -7.97
CA SER A 81 -1.12 19.35 -7.09
C SER A 81 -0.92 19.02 -5.62
N SER A 82 -1.07 17.75 -5.25
CA SER A 82 -0.84 17.27 -3.88
C SER A 82 0.65 17.23 -3.55
N ILE A 83 1.50 16.76 -4.48
CA ILE A 83 2.96 16.74 -4.29
C ILE A 83 3.51 18.15 -4.00
N LYS A 84 2.99 19.18 -4.68
CA LYS A 84 3.41 20.59 -4.48
C LYS A 84 3.18 21.09 -3.05
N ARG A 85 2.22 20.51 -2.34
CA ARG A 85 1.83 20.91 -0.96
C ARG A 85 2.11 19.83 0.07
N GLY A 86 2.86 18.81 -0.28
CA GLY A 86 3.04 17.61 0.51
C GLY A 86 3.99 17.72 1.71
N ALA A 87 4.61 18.88 1.93
CA ALA A 87 5.42 19.18 3.10
C ALA A 87 4.70 20.22 3.97
N GLU A 88 3.85 19.75 4.88
CA GLU A 88 3.10 20.57 5.86
C GLU A 88 2.26 21.69 5.19
N GLY A 89 1.79 21.46 3.96
CA GLY A 89 1.03 22.45 3.19
C GLY A 89 1.85 23.59 2.60
N PHE A 90 3.09 23.79 3.04
CA PHE A 90 3.93 24.95 2.67
C PHE A 90 4.93 24.69 1.55
N GLY A 91 5.24 23.43 1.27
CA GLY A 91 6.26 23.10 0.29
C GLY A 91 6.06 21.75 -0.40
N PRO A 92 6.89 21.47 -1.42
CA PRO A 92 6.77 20.23 -2.17
C PRO A 92 7.25 19.02 -1.35
N TYR A 93 6.57 17.89 -1.56
CA TYR A 93 7.07 16.60 -1.09
C TYR A 93 8.35 16.24 -1.83
N THR A 94 9.39 15.87 -1.07
CA THR A 94 10.72 15.51 -1.60
C THR A 94 11.16 14.11 -1.13
N GLY A 95 10.37 13.44 -0.30
CA GLY A 95 10.75 12.17 0.36
C GLY A 95 11.72 12.32 1.54
N LYS A 96 12.13 13.54 1.88
CA LYS A 96 12.95 13.81 3.09
C LYS A 96 12.10 13.83 4.37
N ARG A 97 10.85 14.26 4.23
CA ARG A 97 9.82 14.26 5.29
C ARG A 97 8.63 13.42 4.80
N PRO A 98 7.76 12.96 5.69
CA PRO A 98 6.53 12.28 5.30
C PRO A 98 5.63 13.19 4.47
N PHE A 99 4.79 12.58 3.63
CA PHE A 99 3.72 13.31 2.99
C PHE A 99 2.68 13.69 4.03
N TYR A 100 2.50 15.00 4.20
CA TYR A 100 1.60 15.58 5.19
C TYR A 100 1.17 16.95 4.70
N THR A 101 -0.12 17.17 4.49
CA THR A 101 -0.62 18.40 3.86
C THR A 101 -1.17 19.44 4.83
N ALA A 102 -1.36 19.06 6.09
CA ALA A 102 -1.82 19.99 7.10
C ALA A 102 -0.67 20.84 7.66
N SER A 103 -0.96 22.11 7.95
CA SER A 103 -0.06 23.00 8.68
C SER A 103 -0.16 22.82 10.20
N ASP A 104 -1.15 22.05 10.64
CA ASP A 104 -1.46 21.71 12.02
C ASP A 104 -1.80 20.22 12.10
N VAL A 105 -2.54 19.79 13.09
CA VAL A 105 -2.94 18.40 13.29
C VAL A 105 -4.02 18.01 12.28
N GLN A 106 -3.72 17.01 11.44
CA GLN A 106 -4.75 16.38 10.61
C GLN A 106 -5.45 15.25 11.37
N PRO A 107 -6.69 14.91 10.98
CA PRO A 107 -7.40 13.77 11.56
C PRO A 107 -6.64 12.46 11.34
N CYS A 108 -6.66 11.60 12.35
CA CYS A 108 -6.16 10.24 12.21
C CYS A 108 -6.95 9.48 11.12
N PRO A 109 -6.29 8.73 10.23
CA PRO A 109 -6.97 7.99 9.17
C PRO A 109 -7.96 6.95 9.70
N PHE A 110 -7.76 6.44 10.91
CA PHE A 110 -8.61 5.40 11.53
C PHE A 110 -9.76 5.94 12.39
N ASN A 111 -9.68 7.20 12.83
CA ASN A 111 -10.74 7.81 13.64
C ASN A 111 -10.65 9.34 13.57
N ARG A 112 -11.69 9.98 13.05
CA ARG A 112 -11.75 11.45 12.84
C ARG A 112 -11.67 12.28 14.12
N LYS A 113 -11.90 11.69 15.28
CA LYS A 113 -11.84 12.38 16.60
C LYS A 113 -10.42 12.41 17.18
N TRP A 114 -9.47 11.74 16.53
CA TRP A 114 -8.08 11.68 16.93
C TRP A 114 -7.22 12.46 15.97
N GLY A 115 -6.11 12.97 16.47
CA GLY A 115 -5.09 13.57 15.63
C GLY A 115 -4.12 12.54 15.08
N GLU A 116 -3.45 12.86 13.98
CA GLU A 116 -2.33 12.11 13.45
C GLU A 116 -1.01 12.77 13.83
N ALA A 117 -0.07 11.96 14.30
CA ALA A 117 1.33 12.34 14.50
C ALA A 117 2.22 11.39 13.69
N ILE A 118 3.10 11.96 12.86
CA ILE A 118 4.06 11.19 12.08
C ILE A 118 5.45 11.37 12.66
N GLY A 119 6.05 10.26 13.05
CA GLY A 119 7.37 10.20 13.64
C GLY A 119 8.49 9.90 12.63
N PRO A 120 9.59 9.31 13.09
CA PRO A 120 10.78 9.08 12.27
C PRO A 120 10.55 8.06 11.16
N LYS A 121 11.36 8.17 10.11
CA LYS A 121 11.45 7.18 9.04
C LYS A 121 12.05 5.88 9.58
N VAL A 122 11.36 4.76 9.32
CA VAL A 122 11.82 3.42 9.75
C VAL A 122 12.44 2.62 8.63
N THR A 123 12.04 2.88 7.38
CA THR A 123 12.58 2.17 6.20
C THR A 123 12.66 3.12 5.03
N ARG A 124 13.72 2.96 4.23
CA ARG A 124 13.88 3.63 2.93
C ARG A 124 14.51 2.67 1.93
N GLY A 125 14.37 2.97 0.65
CA GLY A 125 15.02 2.20 -0.41
C GLY A 125 14.35 2.44 -1.74
N LEU A 126 14.58 1.53 -2.67
CA LEU A 126 13.90 1.51 -3.97
C LEU A 126 12.95 0.33 -4.01
N ARG A 127 11.77 0.52 -4.59
CA ARG A 127 10.78 -0.53 -4.83
C ARG A 127 10.33 -0.47 -6.28
N GLN A 128 10.18 -1.62 -6.89
CA GLN A 128 9.69 -1.75 -8.26
C GLN A 128 8.24 -1.27 -8.36
N VAL A 129 7.96 -0.48 -9.41
CA VAL A 129 6.60 -0.07 -9.80
C VAL A 129 6.52 -0.30 -11.31
N GLY A 130 6.07 -1.48 -11.69
CA GLY A 130 6.12 -1.97 -13.06
C GLY A 130 7.53 -2.36 -13.55
N ALA A 131 7.61 -2.95 -14.73
CA ALA A 131 8.87 -3.35 -15.34
C ALA A 131 9.76 -2.12 -15.64
N GLY A 132 11.03 -2.18 -15.25
CA GLY A 132 12.00 -1.11 -15.52
C GLY A 132 11.87 0.15 -14.67
N HIS A 133 10.83 0.31 -13.85
CA HIS A 133 10.61 1.50 -13.04
C HIS A 133 10.78 1.22 -11.54
N LYS A 134 11.43 2.16 -10.84
CA LYS A 134 11.63 2.08 -9.39
C LYS A 134 11.19 3.38 -8.73
N ALA A 135 10.39 3.27 -7.69
CA ALA A 135 10.02 4.39 -6.82
C ALA A 135 10.98 4.50 -5.64
N ALA A 136 11.26 5.72 -5.20
CA ALA A 136 11.84 5.96 -3.89
C ALA A 136 10.80 5.56 -2.84
N TYR A 137 11.12 4.57 -2.01
CA TYR A 137 10.24 4.05 -0.98
C TYR A 137 10.63 4.59 0.39
N ASN A 138 9.64 5.05 1.13
CA ASN A 138 9.76 5.41 2.53
C ASN A 138 8.64 4.76 3.35
N ALA A 139 8.96 4.40 4.58
CA ALA A 139 7.97 4.02 5.59
C ALA A 139 8.23 4.84 6.85
N TRP A 140 7.18 5.43 7.40
CA TRP A 140 7.23 6.33 8.55
C TRP A 140 6.42 5.74 9.69
N LYS A 141 6.94 5.82 10.91
CA LYS A 141 6.14 5.55 12.11
C LYS A 141 5.08 6.61 12.23
N SER A 142 3.85 6.19 12.44
CA SER A 142 2.71 7.10 12.59
C SER A 142 1.86 6.67 13.77
N GLU A 143 1.23 7.62 14.41
CA GLU A 143 0.42 7.41 15.59
C GLU A 143 -0.88 8.20 15.49
N CYS A 144 -1.97 7.59 15.94
CA CYS A 144 -3.18 8.32 16.23
C CYS A 144 -3.16 8.72 17.69
N VAL A 145 -3.36 9.98 17.96
CA VAL A 145 -3.19 10.58 19.28
C VAL A 145 -4.42 11.35 19.72
N LYS A 146 -4.62 11.44 21.04
CA LYS A 146 -5.56 12.36 21.67
C LYS A 146 -4.79 13.36 22.47
N TYR A 147 -5.03 14.63 22.19
CA TYR A 147 -4.48 15.74 22.95
C TYR A 147 -5.38 16.07 24.14
N SER A 148 -4.79 16.35 25.29
CA SER A 148 -5.48 16.81 26.51
C SER A 148 -4.57 17.81 27.22
N GLY A 149 -4.81 19.10 27.00
CA GLY A 149 -3.89 20.17 27.44
C GLY A 149 -2.50 19.95 26.85
N SER A 150 -1.47 19.87 27.71
CA SER A 150 -0.09 19.62 27.32
C SER A 150 0.28 18.14 27.17
N THR A 151 -0.65 17.23 27.43
CA THR A 151 -0.39 15.80 27.36
C THR A 151 -0.90 15.19 26.04
N THR A 152 -0.15 14.22 25.51
CA THR A 152 -0.50 13.48 24.32
C THR A 152 -0.58 12.00 24.66
N LYS A 153 -1.74 11.38 24.39
CA LYS A 153 -1.96 9.96 24.56
C LYS A 153 -1.99 9.27 23.21
N VAL A 154 -1.12 8.30 22.98
CA VAL A 154 -1.13 7.43 21.79
C VAL A 154 -2.24 6.41 21.94
N LEU A 155 -3.10 6.32 20.91
CA LEU A 155 -4.27 5.44 20.87
C LEU A 155 -4.09 4.29 19.88
N LEU A 156 -3.39 4.53 18.77
CA LEU A 156 -3.10 3.54 17.72
C LEU A 156 -1.74 3.84 17.12
N ARG A 157 -1.01 2.80 16.70
CA ARG A 157 0.22 2.92 15.91
C ARG A 157 0.01 2.30 14.54
N PHE A 158 0.54 2.94 13.52
CA PHE A 158 0.51 2.45 12.14
C PHE A 158 1.78 2.87 11.39
N THR A 159 1.88 2.48 10.13
CA THR A 159 2.99 2.87 9.26
C THR A 159 2.44 3.54 8.02
N GLN A 160 2.83 4.79 7.77
CA GLN A 160 2.59 5.42 6.48
C GLN A 160 3.65 4.95 5.49
N ARG A 161 3.23 4.29 4.42
CA ARG A 161 4.10 3.80 3.33
C ARG A 161 3.97 4.69 2.12
N GLU A 162 5.10 5.02 1.50
CA GLU A 162 5.16 5.96 0.39
C GLU A 162 6.05 5.42 -0.73
N TRP A 163 5.58 5.50 -1.98
CA TRP A 163 6.33 5.20 -3.19
C TRP A 163 6.34 6.44 -4.08
N TYR A 164 7.48 7.09 -4.21
CA TYR A 164 7.63 8.33 -4.94
C TYR A 164 8.37 8.13 -6.27
N LEU A 165 7.74 8.55 -7.35
CA LEU A 165 8.24 8.55 -8.72
C LEU A 165 8.39 10.01 -9.17
N PRO A 166 9.54 10.67 -8.90
CA PRO A 166 9.69 12.12 -9.09
C PRO A 166 9.56 12.56 -10.55
N GLN A 167 10.07 11.79 -11.51
CA GLN A 167 9.99 12.11 -12.94
C GLN A 167 8.54 12.07 -13.45
N SER A 168 7.76 11.12 -13.01
CA SER A 168 6.34 10.99 -13.36
C SER A 168 5.44 11.88 -12.51
N LYS A 169 5.98 12.49 -11.46
CA LYS A 169 5.23 13.25 -10.44
C LYS A 169 4.05 12.43 -9.92
N ILE A 170 4.34 11.21 -9.48
CA ILE A 170 3.40 10.29 -8.87
C ILE A 170 3.92 9.98 -7.47
N LEU A 171 3.05 10.07 -6.49
CA LEU A 171 3.29 9.64 -5.11
C LEU A 171 2.17 8.71 -4.68
N ILE A 172 2.50 7.47 -4.33
CA ILE A 172 1.54 6.54 -3.76
C ILE A 172 1.71 6.60 -2.24
N VAL A 173 0.62 6.80 -1.50
CA VAL A 173 0.59 6.84 -0.04
C VAL A 173 -0.43 5.85 0.48
N ASP A 174 0.00 5.04 1.43
CA ASP A 174 -0.83 4.04 2.08
C ASP A 174 -0.61 4.06 3.59
N GLN A 175 -1.70 4.31 4.32
CA GLN A 175 -1.75 4.37 5.78
C GLN A 175 -2.45 3.14 6.39
N TRP A 176 -3.13 2.35 5.55
CA TRP A 176 -3.96 1.21 5.96
C TRP A 176 -3.24 -0.14 5.87
N ASN A 177 -1.95 -0.12 5.53
CA ASN A 177 -1.18 -1.34 5.26
C ASN A 177 -1.91 -2.28 4.30
N THR A 178 -2.44 -1.70 3.21
CA THR A 178 -3.27 -2.38 2.21
C THR A 178 -2.63 -3.70 1.76
N PRO A 179 -3.29 -4.84 1.99
CA PRO A 179 -2.76 -6.14 1.58
C PRO A 179 -2.58 -6.23 0.06
N GLY A 180 -1.44 -6.77 -0.38
CA GLY A 180 -1.14 -6.96 -1.81
C GLY A 180 -0.75 -5.68 -2.58
N LEU A 181 -0.78 -4.48 -1.96
CA LEU A 181 -0.45 -3.23 -2.67
C LEU A 181 0.96 -3.25 -3.26
N ALA A 182 1.96 -3.71 -2.50
CA ALA A 182 3.33 -3.76 -3.00
C ALA A 182 3.46 -4.68 -4.23
N ASP A 183 2.71 -5.78 -4.26
CA ASP A 183 2.68 -6.71 -5.38
C ASP A 183 1.92 -6.13 -6.58
N THR A 184 0.78 -5.46 -6.34
CA THR A 184 0.04 -4.68 -7.34
C THR A 184 0.94 -3.64 -8.01
N LEU A 185 1.74 -2.90 -7.24
CA LEU A 185 2.67 -1.92 -7.78
C LEU A 185 3.80 -2.57 -8.57
N LYS A 186 4.34 -3.68 -8.11
CA LYS A 186 5.41 -4.42 -8.79
C LYS A 186 4.98 -4.90 -10.18
N HIS A 187 3.71 -5.29 -10.35
CA HIS A 187 3.14 -5.80 -11.60
C HIS A 187 2.37 -4.73 -12.41
N ALA A 188 2.58 -3.46 -12.12
CA ALA A 188 2.02 -2.37 -12.89
C ALA A 188 2.62 -2.29 -14.30
N ASP A 189 1.86 -1.74 -15.25
CA ASP A 189 2.32 -1.48 -16.61
C ASP A 189 2.59 0.01 -16.85
N TRP A 190 3.45 0.26 -17.83
CA TRP A 190 3.76 1.61 -18.32
C TRP A 190 3.62 1.63 -19.86
N THR A 191 2.79 2.54 -20.38
CA THR A 191 2.52 2.71 -21.82
C THR A 191 2.85 4.13 -22.27
#